data_b63d155cf7440f521c623d16f054eb38
#
_entry.id   b63d155cf7440f521c623d16f054eb38
#
_cell.length_a   1.000
_cell.length_b   1.000
_cell.length_c   1.000
_cell.angle_alpha   90.00
_cell.angle_beta   90.00
_cell.angle_gamma   90.00
#
_symmetry.space_group_name_H-M   'P 1'
#
loop_
_entity.id
_entity.type
_entity.pdbx_description
1 polymer ?
#
loop_
_entity_poly.entity_id
_entity_poly.type
_entity_poly.pdbx_seq_one_letter_code
_entity_poly.pdbx_strand_id
1 'polypeptide(L)'
;QNTRTPQLESLLVDLYQPRPPFIMESRALSAVAQEDAVATQGLMRNSEEFSASAPGAEVQATQYLVNFEIPGRVSVSADRQPRILPIDQREGDVVLVTRAVPEVDTSAYLEARFTLDSGEPLQAGLMQFYRDGAFIGRRPVPTFQPRDEINLPFGQDERVRVEVFPEQEDSRDGGTFRRTALDDRRVRYQITSFHDDTIDMEVLARIAVSQNEDIEVEIDDQATPFDQQDVDGNKGVLMWQLRARPAVPQEIRHYYSIRYPEDGRLEFQGR
;
A
#
# COMPACT_ATOMS: atom_id res chain seq x y z
N GLN A 1 2.74 1.97 15.89
CA GLN A 1 1.79 1.20 15.08
C GLN A 1 2.01 1.55 13.62
N ASN A 2 2.07 0.54 12.76
CA ASN A 2 2.21 0.76 11.32
C ASN A 2 0.86 1.22 10.77
N THR A 3 0.77 2.47 10.34
CA THR A 3 -0.48 3.06 9.80
C THR A 3 -0.58 2.94 8.29
N ARG A 4 0.39 2.28 7.66
CA ARG A 4 0.47 2.18 6.20
C ARG A 4 0.07 0.78 5.76
N THR A 5 -0.90 0.70 4.85
CA THR A 5 -1.23 -0.54 4.14
C THR A 5 0.01 -1.04 3.40
N PRO A 6 0.39 -2.32 3.55
CA PRO A 6 1.45 -2.91 2.75
C PRO A 6 1.13 -2.82 1.25
N GLN A 7 2.15 -2.61 0.44
CA GLN A 7 2.03 -2.63 -1.01
C GLN A 7 2.71 -3.88 -1.55
N LEU A 8 2.11 -4.51 -2.56
CA LEU A 8 2.70 -5.61 -3.30
C LEU A 8 3.32 -5.10 -4.60
N GLU A 9 4.57 -5.45 -4.80
CA GLU A 9 5.24 -5.30 -6.08
C GLU A 9 5.18 -6.63 -6.85
N SER A 10 5.36 -6.58 -8.17
CA SER A 10 5.41 -7.78 -9.02
C SER A 10 6.49 -8.77 -8.53
N LEU A 11 6.15 -10.05 -8.45
CA LEU A 11 7.08 -11.12 -8.14
C LEU A 11 7.66 -11.67 -9.45
N LEU A 12 8.84 -11.20 -9.84
CA LEU A 12 9.50 -11.68 -11.03
C LEU A 12 10.20 -13.03 -10.74
N VAL A 13 10.05 -13.96 -11.65
CA VAL A 13 10.74 -15.26 -11.61
C VAL A 13 11.53 -15.49 -12.90
N ASP A 14 12.76 -15.96 -12.76
CA ASP A 14 13.64 -16.33 -13.88
C ASP A 14 14.45 -17.57 -13.52
N LEU A 15 15.12 -18.15 -14.51
CA LEU A 15 16.09 -19.23 -14.29
C LEU A 15 17.40 -18.64 -13.72
N TYR A 16 17.87 -19.28 -12.66
CA TYR A 16 19.17 -18.90 -12.07
C TYR A 16 20.29 -19.02 -13.09
N GLN A 17 20.96 -17.93 -13.35
CA GLN A 17 22.18 -17.90 -14.15
C GLN A 17 23.39 -17.69 -13.23
N PRO A 18 24.34 -18.68 -13.14
CA PRO A 18 25.52 -18.49 -12.32
C PRO A 18 26.32 -17.30 -12.86
N ARG A 19 26.52 -16.29 -12.01
CA ARG A 19 27.36 -15.15 -12.38
C ARG A 19 28.78 -15.66 -12.66
N PRO A 20 29.39 -15.30 -13.79
CA PRO A 20 30.79 -15.60 -14.01
C PRO A 20 31.63 -15.01 -12.87
N PRO A 21 32.68 -15.69 -12.39
CA PRO A 21 33.50 -15.19 -11.32
C PRO A 21 34.06 -13.81 -11.72
N PHE A 22 33.80 -12.82 -10.87
CA PHE A 22 34.40 -11.49 -11.03
C PHE A 22 35.91 -11.64 -10.93
N ILE A 23 36.60 -11.51 -12.06
CA ILE A 23 38.06 -11.29 -12.06
C ILE A 23 38.25 -9.84 -11.59
N MET A 24 38.58 -9.67 -10.31
CA MET A 24 39.00 -8.38 -9.78
C MET A 24 40.33 -8.00 -10.45
N GLU A 25 40.29 -7.26 -11.53
CA GLU A 25 41.42 -6.40 -11.89
C GLU A 25 41.54 -5.32 -10.83
N SER A 26 42.56 -5.48 -9.99
CA SER A 26 42.91 -4.52 -8.96
C SER A 26 43.41 -3.21 -9.64
N ARG A 27 42.49 -2.29 -9.89
CA ARG A 27 42.83 -0.88 -10.06
C ARG A 27 42.68 -0.17 -8.73
N ALA A 28 43.83 0.03 -8.12
CA ALA A 28 43.98 0.97 -7.02
C ALA A 28 43.53 2.35 -7.47
N LEU A 29 42.50 2.87 -6.84
CA LEU A 29 42.17 4.29 -6.86
C LEU A 29 41.94 4.80 -5.44
N SER A 30 42.77 5.73 -5.12
CA SER A 30 42.97 6.47 -3.90
C SER A 30 41.71 7.07 -3.31
N ALA A 31 41.67 7.05 -2.00
CA ALA A 31 40.72 7.75 -1.14
C ALA A 31 40.69 9.27 -1.40
N VAL A 32 39.51 9.81 -1.40
CA VAL A 32 39.25 11.16 -0.82
C VAL A 32 37.99 11.04 0.04
N ALA A 33 38.22 11.10 1.34
CA ALA A 33 37.22 11.34 2.32
C ALA A 33 36.80 12.82 2.27
N GLN A 34 35.54 13.07 2.34
CA GLN A 34 35.05 14.36 2.84
C GLN A 34 33.76 14.15 3.64
N GLU A 35 33.93 14.40 4.93
CA GLU A 35 32.88 14.60 5.90
C GLU A 35 32.05 15.83 5.55
N ASP A 36 30.75 15.75 5.70
CA ASP A 36 29.97 16.88 6.19
C ASP A 36 28.73 16.35 6.91
N ALA A 37 28.86 16.34 8.23
CA ALA A 37 27.77 16.19 9.17
C ALA A 37 27.15 17.56 9.41
N VAL A 38 25.87 17.73 9.11
CA VAL A 38 25.08 18.82 9.67
C VAL A 38 23.88 18.25 10.43
N ALA A 39 24.00 18.42 11.73
CA ALA A 39 22.95 18.18 12.70
C ALA A 39 21.80 19.16 12.51
N THR A 40 20.57 18.65 12.52
CA THR A 40 19.42 19.49 12.83
C THR A 40 18.62 18.84 13.96
N GLN A 41 18.95 19.22 15.17
CA GLN A 41 18.13 19.04 16.35
C GLN A 41 17.05 20.11 16.41
N GLY A 42 15.86 19.67 16.79
CA GLY A 42 14.92 20.49 17.56
C GLY A 42 13.70 20.97 16.79
N LEU A 43 12.58 20.40 17.14
CA LEU A 43 11.41 21.10 17.68
C LEU A 43 10.25 20.11 17.91
N MET A 44 10.28 19.49 19.08
CA MET A 44 9.04 18.97 19.69
C MET A 44 8.49 20.06 20.56
N ARG A 45 7.26 20.51 20.34
CA ARG A 45 6.31 20.86 21.39
C ARG A 45 4.93 21.27 20.90
N ASN A 46 3.96 20.69 21.60
CA ASN A 46 2.58 21.13 21.85
C ASN A 46 1.53 20.98 20.75
N SER A 47 0.78 19.87 20.92
CA SER A 47 -0.57 19.74 20.39
C SER A 47 -1.52 20.38 21.42
N GLU A 48 -2.05 21.55 21.13
CA GLU A 48 -3.25 22.07 21.80
C GLU A 48 -4.44 21.82 20.89
N GLU A 49 -5.47 21.18 21.47
CA GLU A 49 -6.77 20.95 20.84
C GLU A 49 -7.41 22.28 20.45
N PHE A 50 -7.65 22.46 19.15
CA PHE A 50 -8.46 23.56 18.67
C PHE A 50 -9.77 23.02 18.11
N SER A 51 -10.83 23.14 18.92
CA SER A 51 -12.21 23.14 18.45
C SER A 51 -12.62 24.60 18.22
N ALA A 52 -12.57 25.07 16.98
CA ALA A 52 -13.16 26.34 16.62
C ALA A 52 -13.71 26.27 15.19
N SER A 53 -15.03 26.36 15.09
CA SER A 53 -15.72 26.66 13.84
C SER A 53 -15.32 28.06 13.40
N ALA A 54 -14.41 28.16 12.45
CA ALA A 54 -14.07 29.43 11.82
C ALA A 54 -14.72 29.52 10.43
N PRO A 55 -15.16 30.72 10.01
CA PRO A 55 -15.65 30.91 8.64
C PRO A 55 -14.52 30.60 7.65
N GLY A 56 -14.83 29.82 6.58
CA GLY A 56 -13.88 29.42 5.56
C GLY A 56 -13.21 30.59 4.86
N ALA A 57 -11.98 30.40 4.42
CA ALA A 57 -11.25 31.38 3.61
C ALA A 57 -11.88 31.46 2.20
N GLU A 58 -11.94 32.64 1.62
CA GLU A 58 -12.31 32.82 0.23
C GLU A 58 -11.07 32.53 -0.64
N VAL A 59 -11.21 31.61 -1.59
CA VAL A 59 -10.10 31.18 -2.43
C VAL A 59 -10.20 31.83 -3.79
N GLN A 60 -9.14 32.50 -4.20
CA GLN A 60 -8.97 33.05 -5.54
C GLN A 60 -7.91 32.23 -6.28
N ALA A 61 -8.35 31.38 -7.19
CA ALA A 61 -7.47 30.62 -8.07
C ALA A 61 -7.27 31.36 -9.39
N THR A 62 -6.01 31.62 -9.74
CA THR A 62 -5.61 32.00 -11.09
C THR A 62 -4.93 30.81 -11.77
N GLN A 63 -4.73 30.86 -13.09
CA GLN A 63 -4.14 29.75 -13.86
C GLN A 63 -2.78 29.24 -13.29
N TYR A 64 -2.07 30.05 -12.52
CA TYR A 64 -0.72 29.72 -12.02
C TYR A 64 -0.54 29.93 -10.51
N LEU A 65 -1.54 30.46 -9.81
CA LEU A 65 -1.43 30.80 -8.40
C LEU A 65 -2.75 30.54 -7.69
N VAL A 66 -2.67 29.82 -6.59
CA VAL A 66 -3.79 29.65 -5.65
C VAL A 66 -3.54 30.60 -4.47
N ASN A 67 -4.43 31.54 -4.26
CA ASN A 67 -4.39 32.48 -3.14
C ASN A 67 -5.55 32.19 -2.18
N PHE A 68 -5.24 32.00 -0.92
CA PHE A 68 -6.23 31.77 0.14
C PHE A 68 -6.43 33.06 0.89
N GLU A 69 -7.59 33.67 0.77
CA GLU A 69 -7.94 34.89 1.50
C GLU A 69 -8.77 34.51 2.73
N ILE A 70 -8.19 34.73 3.92
CA ILE A 70 -8.87 34.46 5.20
C ILE A 70 -9.86 35.57 5.47
N PRO A 71 -11.18 35.31 5.59
CA PRO A 71 -12.15 36.35 5.84
C PRO A 71 -11.98 36.93 7.25
N GLY A 72 -11.89 38.27 7.32
CA GLY A 72 -11.83 38.99 8.56
C GLY A 72 -10.41 39.42 8.97
N ARG A 73 -10.33 40.15 10.09
CA ARG A 73 -9.05 40.60 10.65
C ARG A 73 -8.53 39.56 11.63
N VAL A 74 -7.38 38.98 11.32
CA VAL A 74 -6.67 38.06 12.21
C VAL A 74 -5.66 38.88 13.03
N SER A 75 -5.81 38.88 14.35
CA SER A 75 -4.84 39.53 15.25
C SER A 75 -3.64 38.59 15.45
N VAL A 76 -2.49 38.98 14.93
CA VAL A 76 -1.23 38.29 15.18
C VAL A 76 -0.48 39.05 16.28
N SER A 77 -0.23 38.39 17.41
CA SER A 77 0.56 38.97 18.51
C SER A 77 2.04 39.04 18.12
N ALA A 78 2.70 40.09 18.57
CA ALA A 78 4.14 40.31 18.30
C ALA A 78 5.07 39.42 19.16
N ASP A 79 4.52 38.38 19.82
CA ASP A 79 5.22 37.47 20.74
C ASP A 79 6.07 36.40 20.06
N ARG A 80 6.13 36.41 18.71
CA ARG A 80 6.84 35.43 17.85
C ARG A 80 6.39 33.99 18.05
N GLN A 81 5.21 33.73 18.60
CA GLN A 81 4.65 32.41 18.71
C GLN A 81 4.00 32.01 17.37
N PRO A 82 4.29 30.80 16.84
CA PRO A 82 3.62 30.31 15.65
C PRO A 82 2.13 30.09 15.95
N ARG A 83 1.26 30.54 15.06
CA ARG A 83 -0.19 30.35 15.16
C ARG A 83 -0.68 29.57 13.96
N ILE A 84 -1.56 28.61 14.20
CA ILE A 84 -2.26 27.86 13.17
C ILE A 84 -3.59 28.56 12.94
N LEU A 85 -3.85 28.92 11.69
CA LEU A 85 -5.12 29.52 11.30
C LEU A 85 -5.84 28.52 10.39
N PRO A 86 -7.11 28.19 10.67
CA PRO A 86 -7.91 27.38 9.77
C PRO A 86 -8.17 28.18 8.49
N ILE A 87 -7.88 27.59 7.34
CA ILE A 87 -8.09 28.21 6.03
C ILE A 87 -9.41 27.75 5.45
N ASP A 88 -9.70 26.45 5.52
CA ASP A 88 -10.88 25.83 4.91
C ASP A 88 -11.31 24.58 5.68
N GLN A 89 -12.59 24.25 5.61
CA GLN A 89 -13.15 22.99 6.12
C GLN A 89 -14.11 22.45 5.08
N ARG A 90 -13.93 21.19 4.72
CA ARG A 90 -14.74 20.50 3.72
C ARG A 90 -15.28 19.21 4.28
N GLU A 91 -16.50 18.91 3.89
CA GLU A 91 -17.16 17.64 4.17
C GLU A 91 -17.39 16.92 2.84
N GLY A 92 -17.31 15.62 2.82
CA GLY A 92 -17.52 14.82 1.63
C GLY A 92 -17.82 13.36 1.97
N ASP A 93 -18.43 12.69 1.02
CA ASP A 93 -18.71 11.27 1.12
C ASP A 93 -17.42 10.47 0.92
N VAL A 94 -17.19 9.51 1.81
CA VAL A 94 -15.99 8.67 1.81
C VAL A 94 -16.40 7.21 1.74
N VAL A 95 -15.79 6.46 0.83
CA VAL A 95 -15.91 5.00 0.78
C VAL A 95 -14.82 4.40 1.66
N LEU A 96 -15.23 3.66 2.68
CA LEU A 96 -14.32 2.93 3.55
C LEU A 96 -14.14 1.51 3.02
N VAL A 97 -12.88 1.11 2.81
CA VAL A 97 -12.51 -0.24 2.36
C VAL A 97 -11.44 -0.78 3.30
N THR A 98 -11.61 -2.01 3.76
CA THR A 98 -10.57 -2.69 4.52
C THR A 98 -9.71 -3.53 3.57
N ARG A 99 -8.41 -3.26 3.51
CA ARG A 99 -7.45 -3.96 2.64
C ARG A 99 -6.54 -4.85 3.46
N ALA A 100 -6.31 -6.08 3.00
CA ALA A 100 -5.37 -7.02 3.57
C ALA A 100 -4.38 -7.51 2.52
N VAL A 101 -3.11 -7.68 2.92
CA VAL A 101 -2.01 -8.21 2.10
C VAL A 101 -1.33 -9.34 2.87
N PRO A 102 -1.93 -10.55 2.93
CA PRO A 102 -1.51 -11.61 3.85
C PRO A 102 -0.09 -12.13 3.63
N GLU A 103 0.46 -11.96 2.43
CA GLU A 103 1.85 -12.35 2.13
C GLU A 103 2.89 -11.46 2.83
N VAL A 104 2.52 -10.23 3.17
CA VAL A 104 3.41 -9.24 3.79
C VAL A 104 3.11 -9.09 5.27
N ASP A 105 1.83 -8.97 5.62
CA ASP A 105 1.35 -8.77 6.99
C ASP A 105 -0.07 -9.33 7.11
N THR A 106 -0.33 -10.09 8.16
CA THR A 106 -1.65 -10.65 8.46
C THR A 106 -2.62 -9.63 9.07
N SER A 107 -2.23 -8.37 9.17
CA SER A 107 -3.10 -7.28 9.59
C SER A 107 -3.96 -6.79 8.44
N ALA A 108 -5.18 -6.36 8.74
CA ALA A 108 -6.02 -5.62 7.82
C ALA A 108 -5.92 -4.11 8.09
N TYR A 109 -6.06 -3.29 7.05
CA TYR A 109 -5.88 -1.85 7.12
C TYR A 109 -7.10 -1.14 6.53
N LEU A 110 -7.63 -0.17 7.26
CA LEU A 110 -8.72 0.67 6.79
C LEU A 110 -8.18 1.75 5.85
N GLU A 111 -8.79 1.88 4.69
CA GLU A 111 -8.54 2.92 3.69
C GLU A 111 -9.80 3.74 3.46
N ALA A 112 -9.62 5.04 3.34
CA ALA A 112 -10.68 5.96 2.97
C ALA A 112 -10.44 6.45 1.54
N ARG A 113 -11.41 6.18 0.66
CA ARG A 113 -11.36 6.55 -0.76
C ARG A 113 -12.42 7.59 -1.04
N PHE A 114 -12.03 8.67 -1.66
CA PHE A 114 -12.92 9.74 -2.06
C PHE A 114 -12.36 10.52 -3.24
N THR A 115 -13.24 11.22 -3.93
CA THR A 115 -12.87 12.16 -4.99
C THR A 115 -12.89 13.58 -4.45
N LEU A 116 -11.89 14.36 -4.81
CA LEU A 116 -11.86 15.78 -4.43
C LEU A 116 -12.77 16.59 -5.36
N ASP A 117 -14.02 16.79 -4.96
CA ASP A 117 -15.06 17.42 -5.80
C ASP A 117 -14.89 18.93 -6.00
N SER A 118 -14.09 19.61 -5.19
CA SER A 118 -13.93 21.05 -5.23
C SER A 118 -13.03 21.52 -6.39
N GLY A 119 -13.31 22.68 -6.92
CA GLY A 119 -12.53 23.31 -7.98
C GLY A 119 -11.11 23.73 -7.59
N GLU A 120 -10.67 23.50 -6.35
CA GLU A 120 -9.42 23.97 -5.81
C GLU A 120 -8.53 22.82 -5.34
N PRO A 121 -7.22 22.85 -5.66
CA PRO A 121 -6.29 21.81 -5.22
C PRO A 121 -6.08 21.85 -3.70
N LEU A 122 -5.97 20.65 -3.11
CA LEU A 122 -5.48 20.49 -1.75
C LEU A 122 -3.95 20.52 -1.77
N GLN A 123 -3.37 21.52 -1.12
CA GLN A 123 -1.92 21.73 -1.15
C GLN A 123 -1.15 20.63 -0.42
N ALA A 124 0.05 20.33 -0.93
CA ALA A 124 0.98 19.44 -0.27
C ALA A 124 1.30 19.92 1.15
N GLY A 125 1.36 18.98 2.09
CA GLY A 125 1.64 19.33 3.48
C GLY A 125 1.65 18.12 4.41
N LEU A 126 1.72 18.41 5.70
CA LEU A 126 1.63 17.38 6.74
C LEU A 126 0.18 17.23 7.17
N MET A 127 -0.45 16.12 6.77
CA MET A 127 -1.83 15.78 7.13
C MET A 127 -1.85 15.01 8.43
N GLN A 128 -2.77 15.36 9.32
CA GLN A 128 -3.07 14.63 10.56
C GLN A 128 -4.36 13.85 10.36
N PHE A 129 -4.37 12.61 10.82
CA PHE A 129 -5.48 11.69 10.66
C PHE A 129 -6.15 11.42 11.99
N TYR A 130 -7.46 11.52 12.01
CA TYR A 130 -8.31 11.22 13.16
C TYR A 130 -9.39 10.22 12.75
N ARG A 131 -9.68 9.25 13.60
CA ARG A 131 -10.78 8.30 13.44
C ARG A 131 -11.58 8.27 14.74
N ASP A 132 -12.87 8.51 14.66
CA ASP A 132 -13.77 8.54 15.82
C ASP A 132 -13.27 9.47 16.93
N GLY A 133 -12.68 10.62 16.57
CA GLY A 133 -12.10 11.60 17.49
C GLY A 133 -10.70 11.24 18.03
N ALA A 134 -10.21 10.04 17.76
CA ALA A 134 -8.86 9.62 18.18
C ALA A 134 -7.81 9.94 17.12
N PHE A 135 -6.70 10.54 17.52
CA PHE A 135 -5.54 10.75 16.65
C PHE A 135 -4.88 9.42 16.31
N ILE A 136 -4.78 9.11 15.01
CA ILE A 136 -4.19 7.85 14.51
C ILE A 136 -2.82 8.04 13.86
N GLY A 137 -2.45 9.26 13.50
CA GLY A 137 -1.13 9.52 12.93
C GLY A 137 -1.05 10.79 12.10
N ARG A 138 0.14 11.05 11.58
CA ARG A 138 0.42 12.15 10.67
C ARG A 138 1.39 11.71 9.58
N ARG A 139 1.20 12.23 8.38
CA ARG A 139 2.10 11.96 7.24
C ARG A 139 2.14 13.12 6.26
N PRO A 140 3.21 13.27 5.49
CA PRO A 140 3.23 14.15 4.34
C PRO A 140 2.30 13.60 3.25
N VAL A 141 1.55 14.50 2.62
CA VAL A 141 0.73 14.21 1.45
C VAL A 141 1.16 15.12 0.30
N PRO A 142 1.05 14.66 -0.95
CA PRO A 142 1.30 15.50 -2.13
C PRO A 142 0.16 16.51 -2.30
N THR A 143 0.30 17.38 -3.29
CA THR A 143 -0.83 18.19 -3.78
C THR A 143 -1.82 17.26 -4.50
N PHE A 144 -3.10 17.33 -4.12
CA PHE A 144 -4.20 16.68 -4.82
C PHE A 144 -4.93 17.69 -5.68
N GLN A 145 -5.15 17.34 -6.93
CA GLN A 145 -5.88 18.17 -7.88
C GLN A 145 -7.40 17.92 -7.77
N PRO A 146 -8.23 18.85 -8.20
CA PRO A 146 -9.65 18.61 -8.34
C PRO A 146 -9.92 17.37 -9.22
N ARG A 147 -10.82 16.52 -8.76
CA ARG A 147 -11.20 15.23 -9.35
C ARG A 147 -10.15 14.11 -9.22
N ASP A 148 -9.07 14.31 -8.47
CA ASP A 148 -8.21 13.20 -8.10
C ASP A 148 -8.97 12.21 -7.23
N GLU A 149 -8.78 10.93 -7.50
CA GLU A 149 -9.17 9.86 -6.61
C GLU A 149 -8.11 9.75 -5.51
N ILE A 150 -8.51 10.01 -4.28
CA ILE A 150 -7.63 10.04 -3.12
C ILE A 150 -7.87 8.78 -2.32
N ASN A 151 -6.80 8.05 -2.03
CA ASN A 151 -6.79 6.91 -1.14
C ASN A 151 -5.90 7.19 0.06
N LEU A 152 -6.49 7.27 1.24
CA LEU A 152 -5.79 7.56 2.48
C LEU A 152 -5.93 6.42 3.46
N PRO A 153 -4.82 5.85 3.97
CA PRO A 153 -4.88 4.82 5.00
C PRO A 153 -5.18 5.41 6.38
N PHE A 154 -6.15 4.79 7.06
CA PHE A 154 -6.63 5.14 8.39
C PHE A 154 -6.20 4.16 9.49
N GLY A 155 -5.09 3.46 9.25
CA GLY A 155 -4.49 2.55 10.22
C GLY A 155 -5.06 1.15 10.20
N GLN A 156 -4.61 0.34 11.14
CA GLN A 156 -4.98 -1.06 11.26
C GLN A 156 -6.45 -1.20 11.70
N ASP A 157 -7.13 -2.17 11.12
CA ASP A 157 -8.46 -2.60 11.52
C ASP A 157 -8.36 -3.85 12.41
N GLU A 158 -8.36 -3.64 13.72
CA GLU A 158 -8.21 -4.71 14.71
C GLU A 158 -9.44 -5.64 14.80
N ARG A 159 -10.57 -5.24 14.18
CA ARG A 159 -11.79 -6.06 14.11
C ARG A 159 -11.78 -7.05 12.95
N VAL A 160 -10.72 -7.10 12.15
CA VAL A 160 -10.55 -8.08 11.08
C VAL A 160 -9.39 -9.00 11.41
N ARG A 161 -9.65 -10.30 11.38
CA ARG A 161 -8.63 -11.34 11.51
C ARG A 161 -8.35 -11.96 10.16
N VAL A 162 -7.07 -12.02 9.82
CA VAL A 162 -6.57 -12.70 8.62
C VAL A 162 -5.63 -13.81 9.06
N GLU A 163 -5.92 -15.03 8.65
CA GLU A 163 -5.13 -16.21 8.96
C GLU A 163 -4.61 -16.83 7.65
N VAL A 164 -3.36 -17.26 7.66
CA VAL A 164 -2.66 -17.82 6.50
C VAL A 164 -2.37 -19.29 6.76
N PHE A 165 -2.84 -20.14 5.89
CA PHE A 165 -2.64 -21.59 5.95
C PHE A 165 -1.86 -22.05 4.71
N PRO A 166 -0.52 -22.22 4.81
CA PRO A 166 0.24 -22.88 3.75
C PRO A 166 -0.25 -24.32 3.63
N GLU A 167 -0.57 -24.73 2.42
CA GLU A 167 -0.90 -26.13 2.13
C GLU A 167 0.34 -26.81 1.53
N GLN A 168 0.59 -28.07 1.93
CA GLN A 168 1.80 -28.77 1.53
C GLN A 168 1.84 -28.96 0.01
N GLU A 169 2.99 -28.61 -0.53
CA GLU A 169 3.37 -28.84 -1.90
C GLU A 169 3.80 -30.31 -2.07
N ASP A 170 3.05 -31.06 -2.87
CA ASP A 170 3.58 -32.29 -3.44
C ASP A 170 4.26 -31.90 -4.76
N SER A 171 5.58 -31.77 -4.73
CA SER A 171 6.38 -31.65 -5.95
C SER A 171 6.19 -32.93 -6.77
N ARG A 172 5.41 -32.84 -7.84
CA ARG A 172 5.17 -33.94 -8.76
C ARG A 172 6.13 -33.85 -9.92
N ASP A 173 6.84 -34.94 -10.19
CA ASP A 173 7.61 -35.08 -11.41
C ASP A 173 6.69 -34.89 -12.62
N GLY A 174 6.91 -33.85 -13.40
CA GLY A 174 6.16 -33.59 -14.64
C GLY A 174 6.46 -34.66 -15.67
N GLY A 175 5.40 -35.27 -16.19
CA GLY A 175 5.28 -36.42 -17.09
C GLY A 175 6.40 -36.71 -18.11
N THR A 176 6.42 -37.91 -18.55
CA THR A 176 7.45 -38.73 -19.22
C THR A 176 8.06 -38.23 -20.55
N PHE A 177 7.68 -37.03 -21.07
CA PHE A 177 8.12 -36.57 -22.39
C PHE A 177 8.83 -35.19 -22.47
N ARG A 178 8.77 -34.37 -21.44
CA ARG A 178 9.64 -33.21 -21.26
C ARG A 178 10.18 -33.25 -19.84
N ARG A 179 11.49 -33.08 -19.69
CA ARG A 179 12.13 -32.91 -18.37
C ARG A 179 11.77 -31.54 -17.81
N THR A 180 10.59 -31.44 -17.20
CA THR A 180 10.09 -30.21 -16.57
C THR A 180 9.80 -30.48 -15.12
N ALA A 181 10.22 -29.58 -14.26
CA ALA A 181 9.86 -29.54 -12.85
C ALA A 181 8.62 -28.66 -12.66
N LEU A 182 7.86 -28.94 -11.61
CA LEU A 182 6.67 -28.19 -11.22
C LEU A 182 6.85 -27.71 -9.77
N ASP A 183 6.70 -26.41 -9.54
CA ASP A 183 6.67 -25.78 -8.21
C ASP A 183 5.22 -25.35 -7.93
N ASP A 184 4.50 -26.15 -7.14
CA ASP A 184 3.12 -25.90 -6.76
C ASP A 184 3.06 -24.98 -5.55
N ARG A 185 2.39 -23.85 -5.69
CA ARG A 185 2.22 -22.84 -4.64
C ARG A 185 0.78 -22.80 -4.17
N ARG A 186 0.52 -23.26 -2.96
CA ARG A 186 -0.83 -23.41 -2.40
C ARG A 186 -0.91 -22.73 -1.04
N VAL A 187 -1.67 -21.65 -0.98
CA VAL A 187 -1.93 -20.92 0.26
C VAL A 187 -3.42 -20.63 0.37
N ARG A 188 -3.96 -20.89 1.53
CA ARG A 188 -5.35 -20.55 1.85
C ARG A 188 -5.37 -19.41 2.86
N TYR A 189 -6.10 -18.34 2.54
CA TYR A 189 -6.37 -17.24 3.44
C TYR A 189 -7.77 -17.41 4.02
N GLN A 190 -7.88 -17.24 5.34
CA GLN A 190 -9.16 -17.19 6.02
C GLN A 190 -9.36 -15.81 6.63
N ILE A 191 -10.44 -15.16 6.27
CA ILE A 191 -10.76 -13.80 6.70
C ILE A 191 -12.02 -13.84 7.56
N THR A 192 -11.96 -13.26 8.75
CA THR A 192 -13.10 -13.15 9.67
C THR A 192 -13.25 -11.71 10.13
N SER A 193 -14.40 -11.11 9.87
CA SER A 193 -14.77 -9.79 10.38
C SER A 193 -15.48 -9.91 11.71
N PHE A 194 -15.11 -9.07 12.68
CA PHE A 194 -15.76 -8.91 13.99
C PHE A 194 -16.45 -7.54 14.09
N HIS A 195 -16.69 -6.89 12.96
CA HIS A 195 -17.56 -5.72 12.90
C HIS A 195 -19.01 -6.13 13.16
N ASP A 196 -19.84 -5.17 13.57
CA ASP A 196 -21.27 -5.41 13.80
C ASP A 196 -22.05 -5.47 12.48
N ASP A 197 -21.52 -4.78 11.45
CA ASP A 197 -22.10 -4.73 10.11
C ASP A 197 -21.20 -5.42 9.07
N THR A 198 -21.77 -5.67 7.90
CA THR A 198 -21.01 -6.16 6.73
C THR A 198 -20.09 -5.05 6.23
N ILE A 199 -18.81 -5.35 6.03
CA ILE A 199 -17.82 -4.42 5.51
C ILE A 199 -17.33 -4.86 4.14
N ASP A 200 -16.92 -3.88 3.31
CA ASP A 200 -16.25 -4.14 2.05
C ASP A 200 -14.74 -4.33 2.30
N MET A 201 -14.21 -5.42 1.74
CA MET A 201 -12.80 -5.79 1.90
C MET A 201 -12.15 -6.10 0.56
N GLU A 202 -10.86 -5.80 0.49
CA GLU A 202 -9.97 -6.20 -0.58
C GLU A 202 -8.83 -7.05 -0.01
N VAL A 203 -8.62 -8.22 -0.59
CA VAL A 203 -7.49 -9.09 -0.25
C VAL A 203 -6.58 -9.16 -1.46
N LEU A 204 -5.31 -8.85 -1.27
CA LEU A 204 -4.31 -8.87 -2.33
C LEU A 204 -3.30 -9.98 -2.09
N ALA A 205 -2.97 -10.68 -3.15
CA ALA A 205 -1.85 -11.62 -3.21
C ALA A 205 -1.23 -11.57 -4.60
N ARG A 206 -0.07 -12.19 -4.80
CA ARG A 206 0.62 -12.16 -6.09
C ARG A 206 0.99 -13.54 -6.57
N ILE A 207 0.92 -13.74 -7.87
CA ILE A 207 1.54 -14.88 -8.56
C ILE A 207 2.89 -14.46 -9.12
N ALA A 208 3.76 -15.43 -9.36
CA ALA A 208 5.00 -15.18 -10.09
C ALA A 208 4.72 -14.74 -11.53
N VAL A 209 5.57 -13.87 -12.07
CA VAL A 209 5.52 -13.41 -13.46
C VAL A 209 6.89 -13.66 -14.09
N SER A 210 6.94 -14.34 -15.23
CA SER A 210 8.17 -14.57 -15.97
C SER A 210 8.14 -13.89 -17.33
N GLN A 211 9.32 -13.46 -17.78
CA GLN A 211 9.60 -13.06 -19.18
C GLN A 211 10.34 -14.16 -19.94
N ASN A 212 10.70 -15.25 -19.26
CA ASN A 212 11.40 -16.39 -19.82
C ASN A 212 10.41 -17.37 -20.43
N GLU A 213 10.56 -17.71 -21.70
CA GLU A 213 9.67 -18.61 -22.45
C GLU A 213 9.71 -20.06 -21.93
N ASP A 214 10.75 -20.44 -21.20
CA ASP A 214 10.89 -21.75 -20.59
C ASP A 214 10.19 -21.87 -19.22
N ILE A 215 9.65 -20.76 -18.69
CA ILE A 215 8.90 -20.73 -17.44
C ILE A 215 7.42 -20.42 -17.73
N GLU A 216 6.55 -21.29 -17.33
CA GLU A 216 5.11 -21.12 -17.44
C GLU A 216 4.48 -21.04 -16.04
N VAL A 217 3.66 -20.01 -15.82
CA VAL A 217 2.92 -19.80 -14.57
C VAL A 217 1.44 -19.97 -14.84
N GLU A 218 0.82 -20.92 -14.15
CA GLU A 218 -0.60 -21.24 -14.32
C GLU A 218 -1.35 -21.14 -12.99
N ILE A 219 -2.53 -20.52 -13.01
CA ILE A 219 -3.44 -20.51 -11.86
C ILE A 219 -4.21 -21.84 -11.86
N ASP A 220 -4.28 -22.48 -10.67
CA ASP A 220 -4.97 -23.75 -10.50
C ASP A 220 -6.49 -23.59 -10.64
N ASP A 221 -7.16 -24.56 -11.24
CA ASP A 221 -8.64 -24.57 -11.41
C ASP A 221 -9.39 -24.57 -10.06
N GLN A 222 -8.74 -25.00 -8.97
CA GLN A 222 -9.31 -24.98 -7.61
C GLN A 222 -9.08 -23.64 -6.89
N ALA A 223 -8.32 -22.72 -7.50
CA ALA A 223 -8.13 -21.39 -6.94
C ALA A 223 -9.44 -20.62 -6.88
N THR A 224 -9.59 -19.78 -5.87
CA THR A 224 -10.72 -18.86 -5.83
C THR A 224 -10.59 -17.85 -6.97
N PRO A 225 -11.62 -17.66 -7.82
CA PRO A 225 -11.58 -16.65 -8.86
C PRO A 225 -11.30 -15.26 -8.26
N PHE A 226 -10.41 -14.51 -8.88
CA PHE A 226 -10.08 -13.14 -8.49
C PHE A 226 -10.96 -12.14 -9.27
N ASP A 227 -11.16 -10.95 -8.69
CA ASP A 227 -11.96 -9.89 -9.31
C ASP A 227 -11.13 -8.99 -10.22
N GLN A 228 -9.84 -8.79 -9.86
CA GLN A 228 -8.94 -7.94 -10.65
C GLN A 228 -7.52 -8.53 -10.66
N GLN A 229 -6.83 -8.36 -11.79
CA GLN A 229 -5.43 -8.69 -12.00
C GLN A 229 -4.62 -7.42 -12.31
N ASP A 230 -3.33 -7.47 -12.06
CA ASP A 230 -2.38 -6.38 -12.29
C ASP A 230 -2.75 -5.09 -11.55
N VAL A 231 -3.15 -5.26 -10.29
CA VAL A 231 -3.61 -4.20 -9.39
C VAL A 231 -2.51 -3.14 -9.19
N ASP A 232 -2.91 -1.87 -9.21
CA ASP A 232 -2.01 -0.72 -9.04
C ASP A 232 -0.83 -0.71 -10.05
N GLY A 233 -1.02 -1.35 -11.24
CA GLY A 233 -0.01 -1.46 -12.30
C GLY A 233 1.07 -2.51 -12.04
N ASN A 234 0.96 -3.29 -10.97
CA ASN A 234 1.90 -4.34 -10.61
C ASN A 234 1.47 -5.67 -11.22
N LYS A 235 2.22 -6.16 -12.22
CA LYS A 235 1.92 -7.42 -12.90
C LYS A 235 1.91 -8.59 -11.93
N GLY A 236 0.91 -9.46 -12.10
CA GLY A 236 0.72 -10.65 -11.29
C GLY A 236 0.10 -10.39 -9.92
N VAL A 237 -0.20 -9.15 -9.54
CA VAL A 237 -0.94 -8.85 -8.32
C VAL A 237 -2.42 -9.06 -8.57
N LEU A 238 -3.02 -9.95 -7.79
CA LEU A 238 -4.43 -10.33 -7.84
C LEU A 238 -5.18 -9.69 -6.68
N MET A 239 -6.46 -9.35 -6.89
CA MET A 239 -7.34 -8.83 -5.85
C MET A 239 -8.66 -9.59 -5.83
N TRP A 240 -9.08 -9.94 -4.62
CA TRP A 240 -10.42 -10.47 -4.31
C TRP A 240 -11.20 -9.40 -3.55
N GLN A 241 -12.41 -9.10 -4.03
CA GLN A 241 -13.36 -8.22 -3.35
C GLN A 241 -14.33 -9.06 -2.52
N LEU A 242 -14.39 -8.80 -1.23
CA LEU A 242 -15.22 -9.53 -0.30
C LEU A 242 -16.21 -8.59 0.40
N ARG A 243 -17.41 -9.08 0.63
CA ARG A 243 -18.35 -8.49 1.58
C ARG A 243 -18.30 -9.30 2.87
N ALA A 244 -17.43 -8.91 3.79
CA ALA A 244 -17.19 -9.64 5.02
C ALA A 244 -18.34 -9.44 6.00
N ARG A 245 -19.11 -10.51 6.21
CA ARG A 245 -20.26 -10.53 7.16
C ARG A 245 -19.74 -10.77 8.58
N PRO A 246 -20.44 -10.23 9.60
CA PRO A 246 -20.10 -10.42 11.01
C PRO A 246 -19.90 -11.89 11.38
N ALA A 247 -18.73 -12.20 11.95
CA ALA A 247 -18.34 -13.51 12.48
C ALA A 247 -18.48 -14.69 11.49
N VAL A 248 -18.58 -14.45 10.17
CA VAL A 248 -18.63 -15.48 9.15
C VAL A 248 -17.25 -15.57 8.46
N PRO A 249 -16.47 -16.65 8.69
CA PRO A 249 -15.21 -16.83 7.98
C PRO A 249 -15.43 -16.94 6.47
N GLN A 250 -14.57 -16.28 5.72
CA GLN A 250 -14.49 -16.38 4.27
C GLN A 250 -13.13 -16.91 3.88
N GLU A 251 -13.07 -17.75 2.86
CA GLU A 251 -11.87 -18.47 2.44
C GLU A 251 -11.49 -18.07 1.03
N ILE A 252 -10.20 -17.78 0.82
CA ILE A 252 -9.58 -17.56 -0.48
C ILE A 252 -8.51 -18.63 -0.67
N ARG A 253 -8.58 -19.39 -1.74
CA ARG A 253 -7.57 -20.34 -2.17
C ARG A 253 -6.70 -19.68 -3.21
N HIS A 254 -5.50 -19.33 -2.83
CA HIS A 254 -4.50 -18.75 -3.70
C HIS A 254 -3.54 -19.84 -4.16
N TYR A 255 -3.91 -20.52 -5.26
CA TYR A 255 -3.21 -21.67 -5.79
C TYR A 255 -2.71 -21.39 -7.20
N TYR A 256 -1.43 -21.61 -7.44
CA TYR A 256 -0.82 -21.52 -8.75
C TYR A 256 0.41 -22.41 -8.83
N SER A 257 0.82 -22.76 -10.04
CA SER A 257 2.00 -23.56 -10.29
C SER A 257 2.97 -22.85 -11.22
N ILE A 258 4.25 -23.18 -11.08
CA ILE A 258 5.33 -22.71 -11.94
C ILE A 258 5.98 -23.93 -12.56
N ARG A 259 5.89 -24.02 -13.89
CA ARG A 259 6.53 -25.08 -14.67
C ARG A 259 7.83 -24.54 -15.26
N TYR A 260 8.94 -25.27 -15.14
CA TYR A 260 10.26 -24.88 -15.59
C TYR A 260 11.11 -26.10 -15.96
N PRO A 261 12.25 -25.96 -16.71
CA PRO A 261 13.15 -27.06 -17.03
C PRO A 261 13.69 -27.77 -15.78
N GLU A 262 13.74 -29.12 -15.78
CA GLU A 262 14.17 -29.94 -14.64
C GLU A 262 15.62 -29.64 -14.18
N ASP A 263 16.50 -29.25 -15.11
CA ASP A 263 17.88 -28.84 -14.85
C ASP A 263 18.02 -27.35 -14.47
N GLY A 264 16.91 -26.61 -14.52
CA GLY A 264 16.82 -25.21 -14.12
C GLY A 264 16.65 -25.06 -12.61
N ARG A 265 16.95 -23.86 -12.12
CA ARG A 265 16.65 -23.43 -10.76
C ARG A 265 15.96 -22.07 -10.81
N LEU A 266 14.83 -21.93 -10.12
CA LEU A 266 14.11 -20.67 -10.07
C LEU A 266 14.83 -19.65 -9.17
N GLU A 267 14.90 -18.42 -9.64
CA GLU A 267 15.33 -17.25 -8.88
C GLU A 267 14.20 -16.24 -8.86
N PHE A 268 13.79 -15.81 -7.64
CA PHE A 268 12.72 -14.86 -7.44
C PHE A 268 13.28 -13.49 -7.12
N GLN A 269 12.74 -12.46 -7.77
CA GLN A 269 13.07 -11.06 -7.56
C GLN A 269 11.78 -10.28 -7.26
N GLY A 270 11.79 -9.46 -6.24
CA GLY A 270 10.66 -8.66 -5.77
C GLY A 270 10.53 -8.76 -4.25
N ARG A 271 10.26 -7.64 -3.60
CA ARG A 271 10.00 -7.56 -2.16
C ARG A 271 8.52 -7.52 -1.88
#